data_56c37d432aea6ffd7e67607c5fb3ecbc
#
_entry.id   56c37d432aea6ffd7e67607c5fb3ecbc
#
_cell.length_a   1.000
_cell.length_b   1.000
_cell.length_c   1.000
_cell.angle_alpha   90.00
_cell.angle_beta   90.00
_cell.angle_gamma   90.00
#
_symmetry.space_group_name_H-M   'P 1'
#
loop_
_entity.id
_entity.type
_entity.pdbx_description
1 polymer ?
#
loop_
_entity_poly.entity_id
_entity_poly.type
_entity_poly.pdbx_seq_one_letter_code
_entity_poly.pdbx_strand_id
1 'polypeptide(L)'
;MNELSDDEFHDTLSCEDHLGMVIRGHIHIEHWVDRFLLSAMPCYDKYAEDINADYETKTLLCCALGLTPELKGPLALIGKLRNRFAHRPSYKLTKSDVDNLYAALSGTHQQHLKKSYKALALRYQREEASFSKLGNIERLNLLFMLLRAKLKKAHAQLNENA
;
A
#
# COMPACT_ATOMS: atom_id res chain seq x y z
N MET A 1 -0.41 -15.79 6.51
CA MET A 1 -1.52 -15.26 5.69
C MET A 1 -1.36 -15.82 4.28
N ASN A 2 -2.40 -16.46 3.71
CA ASN A 2 -2.34 -16.89 2.32
C ASN A 2 -2.18 -15.66 1.41
N GLU A 3 -1.27 -15.75 0.44
CA GLU A 3 -1.04 -14.64 -0.48
C GLU A 3 -2.22 -14.51 -1.44
N LEU A 4 -2.94 -13.39 -1.38
CA LEU A 4 -4.01 -13.08 -2.33
C LEU A 4 -3.40 -12.66 -3.68
N SER A 5 -4.03 -13.07 -4.78
CA SER A 5 -3.79 -12.47 -6.09
C SER A 5 -4.13 -10.98 -6.08
N ASP A 6 -3.74 -10.25 -7.10
CA ASP A 6 -4.05 -8.82 -7.17
C ASP A 6 -5.55 -8.57 -7.40
N ASP A 7 -6.22 -9.44 -8.16
CA ASP A 7 -7.68 -9.37 -8.36
C ASP A 7 -8.44 -9.67 -7.05
N GLU A 8 -8.08 -10.72 -6.32
CA GLU A 8 -8.69 -11.04 -5.01
C GLU A 8 -8.46 -9.93 -3.98
N PHE A 9 -7.28 -9.31 -3.96
CA PHE A 9 -7.00 -8.18 -3.08
C PHE A 9 -7.86 -6.97 -3.42
N HIS A 10 -7.98 -6.62 -4.71
CA HIS A 10 -8.87 -5.56 -5.18
C HIS A 10 -10.30 -5.79 -4.75
N ASP A 11 -10.83 -7.00 -4.99
CA ASP A 11 -12.22 -7.34 -4.70
C ASP A 11 -12.49 -7.33 -3.20
N THR A 12 -11.55 -7.85 -2.40
CA THR A 12 -11.64 -7.80 -0.94
C THR A 12 -11.76 -6.37 -0.42
N LEU A 13 -10.94 -5.44 -0.93
CA LEU A 13 -11.02 -4.03 -0.52
C LEU A 13 -12.30 -3.35 -1.04
N SER A 14 -12.77 -3.72 -2.22
CA SER A 14 -13.96 -3.09 -2.83
C SER A 14 -15.27 -3.41 -2.09
N CYS A 15 -15.31 -4.50 -1.34
CA CYS A 15 -16.49 -4.92 -0.55
C CYS A 15 -16.52 -4.29 0.87
N GLU A 16 -15.47 -3.56 1.27
CA GLU A 16 -15.36 -3.03 2.63
C GLU A 16 -15.91 -1.60 2.75
N ASP A 17 -16.30 -1.25 3.96
CA ASP A 17 -16.51 0.14 4.33
C ASP A 17 -15.18 0.91 4.47
N HIS A 18 -15.24 2.19 4.81
CA HIS A 18 -14.03 3.02 4.94
C HIS A 18 -13.03 2.48 5.96
N LEU A 19 -13.51 1.99 7.10
CA LEU A 19 -12.67 1.43 8.17
C LEU A 19 -12.05 0.11 7.72
N GLY A 20 -12.89 -0.81 7.23
CA GLY A 20 -12.44 -2.11 6.75
C GLY A 20 -11.39 -1.99 5.66
N MET A 21 -11.61 -1.13 4.66
CA MET A 21 -10.66 -0.88 3.59
C MET A 21 -9.31 -0.39 4.11
N VAL A 22 -9.29 0.61 5.01
CA VAL A 22 -8.04 1.17 5.53
C VAL A 22 -7.28 0.16 6.37
N ILE A 23 -7.98 -0.57 7.25
CA ILE A 23 -7.34 -1.55 8.13
C ILE A 23 -6.83 -2.76 7.32
N ARG A 24 -7.65 -3.35 6.45
CA ARG A 24 -7.23 -4.48 5.61
C ARG A 24 -6.13 -4.09 4.64
N GLY A 25 -6.26 -2.92 3.98
CA GLY A 25 -5.23 -2.41 3.10
C GLY A 25 -3.90 -2.23 3.83
N HIS A 26 -3.91 -1.65 5.04
CA HIS A 26 -2.72 -1.52 5.88
C HIS A 26 -2.10 -2.88 6.23
N ILE A 27 -2.91 -3.86 6.67
CA ILE A 27 -2.41 -5.21 7.01
C ILE A 27 -1.66 -5.83 5.82
N HIS A 28 -2.20 -5.72 4.60
CA HIS A 28 -1.53 -6.24 3.41
C HIS A 28 -0.25 -5.47 3.06
N ILE A 29 -0.21 -4.16 3.25
CA ILE A 29 1.01 -3.36 3.06
C ILE A 29 2.06 -3.75 4.10
N GLU A 30 1.69 -3.84 5.39
CA GLU A 30 2.61 -4.23 6.46
C GLU A 30 3.15 -5.64 6.25
N HIS A 31 2.33 -6.59 5.79
CA HIS A 31 2.77 -7.92 5.41
C HIS A 31 3.93 -7.88 4.38
N TRP A 32 3.85 -7.03 3.35
CA TRP A 32 4.92 -6.92 2.36
C TRP A 32 6.14 -6.14 2.88
N VAL A 33 5.96 -5.22 3.81
CA VAL A 33 7.06 -4.60 4.57
C VAL A 33 7.81 -5.66 5.38
N ASP A 34 7.11 -6.53 6.10
CA ASP A 34 7.71 -7.64 6.85
C ASP A 34 8.41 -8.64 5.92
N ARG A 35 7.81 -9.00 4.78
CA ARG A 35 8.43 -9.88 3.78
C ARG A 35 9.73 -9.29 3.23
N PHE A 36 9.77 -7.98 2.99
CA PHE A 36 10.99 -7.28 2.57
C PHE A 36 12.08 -7.37 3.64
N LEU A 37 11.76 -7.11 4.92
CA LEU A 37 12.70 -7.20 6.03
C LEU A 37 13.24 -8.62 6.20
N LEU A 38 12.38 -9.63 6.13
CA LEU A 38 12.77 -11.04 6.20
C LEU A 38 13.76 -11.45 5.09
N SER A 39 13.62 -10.88 3.88
CA SER A 39 14.55 -11.15 2.78
C SER A 39 15.82 -10.31 2.86
N ALA A 40 15.75 -9.09 3.39
CA ALA A 40 16.88 -8.18 3.45
C ALA A 40 17.78 -8.38 4.68
N MET A 41 17.27 -9.02 5.74
CA MET A 41 17.99 -9.22 7.02
C MET A 41 18.03 -10.71 7.37
N PRO A 42 19.18 -11.39 7.24
CA PRO A 42 19.30 -12.84 7.36
C PRO A 42 18.78 -13.48 8.65
N CYS A 43 18.72 -12.74 9.74
CA CYS A 43 18.28 -13.25 11.05
C CYS A 43 17.07 -12.48 11.59
N TYR A 44 16.36 -11.73 10.75
CA TYR A 44 15.26 -10.88 11.22
C TYR A 44 14.14 -11.69 11.88
N ASP A 45 13.76 -12.83 11.30
CA ASP A 45 12.75 -13.75 11.83
C ASP A 45 13.03 -14.17 13.28
N LYS A 46 14.30 -14.43 13.58
CA LYS A 46 14.74 -14.87 14.90
C LYS A 46 14.61 -13.80 15.99
N TYR A 47 14.78 -12.54 15.60
CA TYR A 47 14.85 -11.42 16.55
C TYR A 47 13.68 -10.42 16.39
N ALA A 48 12.73 -10.67 15.49
CA ALA A 48 11.64 -9.74 15.20
C ALA A 48 10.80 -9.41 16.43
N GLU A 49 10.52 -10.40 17.30
CA GLU A 49 9.76 -10.20 18.54
C GLU A 49 10.53 -9.37 19.56
N ASP A 50 11.85 -9.59 19.69
CA ASP A 50 12.71 -8.82 20.60
C ASP A 50 12.89 -7.36 20.13
N ILE A 51 13.03 -7.17 18.80
CA ILE A 51 13.13 -5.84 18.18
C ILE A 51 11.82 -5.08 18.36
N ASN A 52 10.69 -5.76 18.29
CA ASN A 52 9.34 -5.22 18.46
C ASN A 52 9.11 -3.89 17.73
N ALA A 53 9.56 -3.82 16.47
CA ALA A 53 9.45 -2.62 15.64
C ALA A 53 8.00 -2.32 15.27
N ASP A 54 7.56 -1.09 15.49
CA ASP A 54 6.29 -0.62 14.95
C ASP A 54 6.35 -0.43 13.42
N TYR A 55 5.20 -0.20 12.81
CA TYR A 55 5.10 -0.04 11.35
C TYR A 55 6.00 1.07 10.79
N GLU A 56 6.12 2.20 11.50
CA GLU A 56 6.95 3.32 11.06
C GLU A 56 8.43 2.93 11.06
N THR A 57 8.89 2.30 12.14
CA THR A 57 10.26 1.78 12.28
C THR A 57 10.55 0.71 11.21
N LYS A 58 9.64 -0.25 10.99
CA LYS A 58 9.77 -1.25 9.91
C LYS A 58 9.94 -0.60 8.55
N THR A 59 9.13 0.43 8.23
CA THR A 59 9.21 1.16 6.97
C THR A 59 10.56 1.88 6.81
N LEU A 60 11.06 2.51 7.87
CA LEU A 60 12.38 3.17 7.86
C LEU A 60 13.52 2.16 7.68
N LEU A 61 13.44 0.99 8.33
CA LEU A 61 14.40 -0.10 8.14
C LEU A 61 14.40 -0.59 6.69
N CYS A 62 13.22 -0.79 6.08
CA CYS A 62 13.14 -1.13 4.66
C CYS A 62 13.86 -0.10 3.77
N CYS A 63 13.66 1.20 4.03
CA CYS A 63 14.34 2.25 3.28
C CYS A 63 15.87 2.21 3.50
N ALA A 64 16.33 1.97 4.72
CA ALA A 64 17.76 1.84 5.03
C ALA A 64 18.40 0.61 4.36
N LEU A 65 17.61 -0.43 4.09
CA LEU A 65 18.01 -1.68 3.44
C LEU A 65 17.82 -1.67 1.91
N GLY A 66 17.50 -0.50 1.31
CA GLY A 66 17.46 -0.32 -0.13
C GLY A 66 16.07 -0.29 -0.77
N LEU A 67 14.99 -0.27 0.02
CA LEU A 67 13.68 0.06 -0.53
C LEU A 67 13.72 1.46 -1.13
N THR A 68 13.20 1.60 -2.37
CA THR A 68 13.23 2.90 -3.06
C THR A 68 12.69 4.04 -2.19
N PRO A 69 13.43 5.17 -2.07
CA PRO A 69 13.01 6.31 -1.24
C PRO A 69 11.65 6.89 -1.60
N GLU A 70 11.20 6.71 -2.85
CA GLU A 70 9.90 7.16 -3.34
C GLU A 70 8.71 6.52 -2.62
N LEU A 71 8.89 5.36 -1.98
CA LEU A 71 7.82 4.68 -1.23
C LEU A 71 7.72 5.15 0.22
N LYS A 72 8.76 5.79 0.78
CA LYS A 72 8.76 6.23 2.19
C LYS A 72 7.57 7.13 2.53
N GLY A 73 7.33 8.17 1.74
CA GLY A 73 6.24 9.13 1.98
C GLY A 73 4.85 8.48 1.94
N PRO A 74 4.50 7.77 0.85
CA PRO A 74 3.22 7.07 0.76
C PRO A 74 3.00 6.05 1.89
N LEU A 75 4.01 5.24 2.24
CA LEU A 75 3.90 4.25 3.32
C LEU A 75 3.67 4.94 4.67
N ALA A 76 4.38 6.02 4.98
CA ALA A 76 4.17 6.79 6.21
C ALA A 76 2.74 7.37 6.29
N LEU A 77 2.17 7.84 5.17
CA LEU A 77 0.80 8.35 5.14
C LEU A 77 -0.25 7.25 5.35
N ILE A 78 -0.01 6.05 4.83
CA ILE A 78 -0.88 4.88 5.11
C ILE A 78 -0.90 4.56 6.61
N GLY A 79 0.26 4.52 7.28
CA GLY A 79 0.35 4.32 8.72
C GLY A 79 -0.42 5.40 9.51
N LYS A 80 -0.25 6.68 9.13
CA LYS A 80 -0.99 7.79 9.74
C LYS A 80 -2.49 7.69 9.51
N LEU A 81 -2.93 7.27 8.33
CA LEU A 81 -4.34 7.07 8.02
C LEU A 81 -4.93 5.95 8.87
N ARG A 82 -4.26 4.81 8.93
CA ARG A 82 -4.67 3.67 9.80
C ARG A 82 -4.78 4.10 11.26
N ASN A 83 -3.83 4.85 11.78
CA ASN A 83 -3.85 5.31 13.18
C ASN A 83 -5.03 6.26 13.44
N ARG A 84 -5.39 7.14 12.49
CA ARG A 84 -6.58 7.99 12.61
C ARG A 84 -7.87 7.16 12.75
N PHE A 85 -8.03 6.12 11.94
CA PHE A 85 -9.18 5.23 12.02
C PHE A 85 -9.18 4.41 13.32
N ALA A 86 -8.03 3.90 13.77
CA ALA A 86 -7.92 3.13 15.00
C ALA A 86 -8.25 3.95 16.27
N HIS A 87 -7.89 5.23 16.30
CA HIS A 87 -8.06 6.09 17.47
C HIS A 87 -9.29 7.00 17.43
N ARG A 88 -10.03 7.03 16.31
CA ARG A 88 -11.20 7.89 16.13
C ARG A 88 -12.33 7.09 15.48
N PRO A 89 -13.19 6.41 16.26
CA PRO A 89 -14.23 5.54 15.71
C PRO A 89 -15.21 6.20 14.74
N SER A 90 -15.40 7.53 14.87
CA SER A 90 -16.27 8.33 13.99
C SER A 90 -15.54 8.91 12.77
N TYR A 91 -14.23 8.62 12.60
CA TYR A 91 -13.46 9.15 11.49
C TYR A 91 -13.95 8.57 10.15
N LYS A 92 -14.09 9.44 9.17
CA LYS A 92 -14.46 9.05 7.79
C LYS A 92 -13.35 9.46 6.84
N LEU A 93 -13.09 8.63 5.84
CA LEU A 93 -12.15 8.92 4.78
C LEU A 93 -12.53 10.22 4.07
N THR A 94 -11.61 11.18 4.07
CA THR A 94 -11.81 12.46 3.40
C THR A 94 -11.14 12.50 2.04
N LYS A 95 -11.57 13.41 1.18
CA LYS A 95 -10.89 13.68 -0.10
C LYS A 95 -9.44 14.08 0.14
N SER A 96 -9.16 14.87 1.17
CA SER A 96 -7.81 15.32 1.53
C SER A 96 -6.88 14.16 1.88
N ASP A 97 -7.38 13.11 2.55
CA ASP A 97 -6.56 11.93 2.86
C ASP A 97 -6.06 11.24 1.59
N VAL A 98 -6.96 11.07 0.62
CA VAL A 98 -6.66 10.43 -0.65
C VAL A 98 -5.79 11.31 -1.54
N ASP A 99 -6.07 12.61 -1.60
CA ASP A 99 -5.29 13.59 -2.37
C ASP A 99 -3.85 13.70 -1.82
N ASN A 100 -3.67 13.72 -0.50
CA ASN A 100 -2.35 13.75 0.11
C ASN A 100 -1.56 12.47 -0.18
N LEU A 101 -2.21 11.29 -0.11
CA LEU A 101 -1.56 10.03 -0.45
C LEU A 101 -1.16 9.98 -1.93
N TYR A 102 -2.03 10.44 -2.83
CA TYR A 102 -1.73 10.54 -4.25
C TYR A 102 -0.58 11.53 -4.53
N ALA A 103 -0.59 12.70 -3.88
CA ALA A 103 0.45 13.71 -4.04
C ALA A 103 1.82 13.26 -3.52
N ALA A 104 1.85 12.34 -2.56
CA ALA A 104 3.10 11.76 -2.06
C ALA A 104 3.75 10.76 -3.03
N LEU A 105 3.02 10.28 -4.04
CA LEU A 105 3.58 9.42 -5.08
C LEU A 105 4.52 10.22 -5.98
N SER A 106 5.63 9.60 -6.42
CA SER A 106 6.46 10.16 -7.49
C SER A 106 5.68 10.28 -8.80
N GLY A 107 6.12 11.17 -9.69
CA GLY A 107 5.50 11.35 -11.00
C GLY A 107 5.40 10.03 -11.80
N THR A 108 6.42 9.19 -11.70
CA THR A 108 6.44 7.85 -12.33
C THR A 108 5.35 6.95 -11.74
N HIS A 109 5.19 6.94 -10.42
CA HIS A 109 4.14 6.14 -9.76
C HIS A 109 2.74 6.63 -10.09
N GLN A 110 2.53 7.96 -10.16
CA GLN A 110 1.27 8.54 -10.60
C GLN A 110 0.92 8.15 -12.05
N GLN A 111 1.90 8.14 -12.95
CA GLN A 111 1.71 7.68 -14.33
C GLN A 111 1.35 6.18 -14.40
N HIS A 112 2.04 5.34 -13.61
CA HIS A 112 1.71 3.92 -13.51
C HIS A 112 0.28 3.71 -13.01
N LEU A 113 -0.14 4.43 -11.97
CA LEU A 113 -1.50 4.38 -11.45
C LEU A 113 -2.55 4.70 -12.52
N LYS A 114 -2.34 5.80 -13.25
CA LYS A 114 -3.24 6.20 -14.34
C LYS A 114 -3.32 5.16 -15.47
N LYS A 115 -2.17 4.58 -15.85
CA LYS A 115 -2.14 3.51 -16.88
C LYS A 115 -2.84 2.24 -16.40
N SER A 116 -2.60 1.80 -15.17
CA SER A 116 -3.26 0.63 -14.59
C SER A 116 -4.76 0.83 -14.47
N TYR A 117 -5.20 2.02 -14.03
CA TYR A 117 -6.62 2.34 -13.99
C TYR A 117 -7.26 2.32 -15.40
N LYS A 118 -6.61 2.91 -16.41
CA LYS A 118 -7.12 2.89 -17.79
C LYS A 118 -7.28 1.47 -18.31
N ALA A 119 -6.30 0.60 -18.06
CA ALA A 119 -6.37 -0.82 -18.44
C ALA A 119 -7.52 -1.55 -17.73
N LEU A 120 -7.71 -1.27 -16.44
CA LEU A 120 -8.80 -1.82 -15.64
C LEU A 120 -10.18 -1.35 -16.16
N ALA A 121 -10.33 -0.06 -16.44
CA ALA A 121 -11.57 0.51 -16.97
C ALA A 121 -11.95 -0.11 -18.31
N LEU A 122 -10.99 -0.32 -19.21
CA LEU A 122 -11.20 -1.01 -20.48
C LEU A 122 -11.62 -2.48 -20.27
N ARG A 123 -10.97 -3.20 -19.35
CA ARG A 123 -11.30 -4.61 -19.04
C ARG A 123 -12.73 -4.77 -18.54
N TYR A 124 -13.20 -3.83 -17.71
CA TYR A 124 -14.54 -3.86 -17.13
C TYR A 124 -15.58 -3.03 -17.91
N GLN A 125 -15.25 -2.59 -19.12
CA GLN A 125 -16.14 -1.78 -19.99
C GLN A 125 -16.76 -0.58 -19.28
N ARG A 126 -16.01 0.05 -18.36
CA ARG A 126 -16.43 1.26 -17.66
C ARG A 126 -16.19 2.47 -18.55
N GLU A 127 -17.09 3.47 -18.49
CA GLU A 127 -16.81 4.77 -19.07
C GLU A 127 -15.51 5.36 -18.53
N GLU A 128 -14.66 5.91 -19.41
CA GLU A 128 -13.36 6.49 -19.06
C GLU A 128 -13.53 7.71 -18.12
N ALA A 129 -13.68 7.47 -16.83
CA ALA A 129 -13.51 8.51 -15.86
C ALA A 129 -12.01 8.71 -15.56
N SER A 130 -11.53 9.94 -15.49
CA SER A 130 -10.16 10.19 -15.03
C SER A 130 -10.04 9.80 -13.56
N PHE A 131 -8.86 9.34 -13.11
CA PHE A 131 -8.60 8.98 -11.70
C PHE A 131 -9.11 10.02 -10.70
N SER A 132 -9.03 11.31 -11.04
CA SER A 132 -9.49 12.42 -10.19
C SER A 132 -11.01 12.51 -10.04
N LYS A 133 -11.77 11.87 -10.93
CA LYS A 133 -13.25 11.84 -10.90
C LYS A 133 -13.81 10.65 -10.13
N LEU A 134 -12.95 9.69 -9.77
CA LEU A 134 -13.35 8.52 -8.98
C LEU A 134 -13.70 8.91 -7.55
N GLY A 135 -14.53 8.09 -6.90
CA GLY A 135 -14.83 8.21 -5.48
C GLY A 135 -13.59 7.98 -4.60
N ASN A 136 -13.60 8.51 -3.38
CA ASN A 136 -12.45 8.40 -2.47
C ASN A 136 -12.07 6.93 -2.16
N ILE A 137 -13.06 6.05 -2.01
CA ILE A 137 -12.85 4.62 -1.76
C ILE A 137 -12.14 3.97 -2.95
N GLU A 138 -12.64 4.18 -4.15
CA GLU A 138 -12.07 3.59 -5.37
C GLU A 138 -10.65 4.10 -5.62
N ARG A 139 -10.39 5.39 -5.42
CA ARG A 139 -9.06 5.97 -5.51
C ARG A 139 -8.11 5.37 -4.47
N LEU A 140 -8.57 5.20 -3.22
CA LEU A 140 -7.77 4.60 -2.15
C LEU A 140 -7.45 3.13 -2.45
N ASN A 141 -8.42 2.36 -2.95
CA ASN A 141 -8.20 0.97 -3.37
C ASN A 141 -7.06 0.88 -4.42
N LEU A 142 -7.14 1.70 -5.46
CA LEU A 142 -6.10 1.75 -6.51
C LEU A 142 -4.72 2.15 -5.95
N LEU A 143 -4.67 3.05 -4.96
CA LEU A 143 -3.43 3.43 -4.27
C LEU A 143 -2.84 2.27 -3.47
N PHE A 144 -3.67 1.51 -2.73
CA PHE A 144 -3.24 0.31 -2.03
C PHE A 144 -2.71 -0.76 -3.00
N MET A 145 -3.41 -0.99 -4.12
CA MET A 145 -2.95 -1.92 -5.15
C MET A 145 -1.58 -1.55 -5.71
N LEU A 146 -1.39 -0.26 -6.06
CA LEU A 146 -0.10 0.23 -6.56
C LEU A 146 1.03 -0.01 -5.53
N LEU A 147 0.82 0.39 -4.27
CA LEU A 147 1.85 0.29 -3.24
C LEU A 147 2.18 -1.16 -2.92
N ARG A 148 1.15 -2.04 -2.84
CA ARG A 148 1.35 -3.48 -2.70
C ARG A 148 2.18 -4.05 -3.85
N ALA A 149 1.85 -3.73 -5.10
CA ALA A 149 2.59 -4.20 -6.27
C ALA A 149 4.05 -3.72 -6.26
N LYS A 150 4.32 -2.49 -5.81
CA LYS A 150 5.69 -1.96 -5.68
C LYS A 150 6.50 -2.67 -4.60
N LEU A 151 5.90 -2.97 -3.46
CA LEU A 151 6.55 -3.74 -2.39
C LEU A 151 6.81 -5.19 -2.83
N LYS A 152 5.85 -5.85 -3.48
CA LYS A 152 6.03 -7.19 -4.07
C LYS A 152 7.23 -7.20 -5.04
N LYS A 153 7.30 -6.21 -5.93
CA LYS A 153 8.41 -6.10 -6.88
C LYS A 153 9.74 -5.88 -6.16
N ALA A 154 9.80 -5.00 -5.16
CA ALA A 154 11.02 -4.75 -4.40
C ALA A 154 11.49 -6.02 -3.66
N HIS A 155 10.57 -6.78 -3.05
CA HIS A 155 10.85 -8.06 -2.42
C HIS A 155 11.38 -9.10 -3.44
N ALA A 156 10.76 -9.22 -4.62
CA ALA A 156 11.22 -10.13 -5.66
C ALA A 156 12.66 -9.82 -6.12
N GLN A 157 12.97 -8.54 -6.31
CA GLN A 157 14.31 -8.08 -6.70
C GLN A 157 15.39 -8.42 -5.66
N LEU A 158 15.08 -8.41 -4.37
CA LEU A 158 16.02 -8.87 -3.33
C LEU A 158 16.35 -10.35 -3.49
N ASN A 159 15.33 -11.18 -3.76
CA ASN A 159 15.52 -12.62 -3.88
C ASN A 159 16.22 -13.05 -5.18
N GLU A 160 16.16 -12.23 -6.24
CA GLU A 160 16.87 -12.46 -7.50
C GLU A 160 18.38 -12.12 -7.38
N ASN A 161 18.75 -11.26 -6.42
CA ASN A 161 20.12 -10.79 -6.20
C ASN A 161 20.83 -11.51 -5.04
N ALA A 162 20.14 -12.40 -4.33
CA ALA A 162 20.67 -13.19 -3.21
C ALA A 162 21.17 -14.56 -3.68
#